data_c2fb8255fe4c5b5ca35fb5814bb3e059
#
_entry.id   c2fb8255fe4c5b5ca35fb5814bb3e059
#
_cell.length_a   1.000
_cell.length_b   1.000
_cell.length_c   1.000
_cell.angle_alpha   90.00
_cell.angle_beta   90.00
_cell.angle_gamma   90.00
#
_symmetry.space_group_name_H-M   'P 1'
#
loop_
_entity.id
_entity.type
_entity.pdbx_description
1 polymer ?
#
loop_
_entity_poly.entity_id
_entity_poly.type
_entity_poly.pdbx_seq_one_letter_code
_entity_poly.pdbx_strand_id
1 'polypeptide(L)'
;MKNFRETLFKHLDGIVLMPTILALKKVNIIQLINKKESFTINDLNKNNNINLGYLNVSLRTLMNCNLINLIEKNDINDYKFNSNKKLYKLTRNIDLIKNIDFLISFYLKINNLKNRDIKNYLNYINDLISSNYKKNSFLADYFEGFLLGPILSKLSFNRKLKIHNSKIILNDIDKNFKKAIFKLFIYFGLINNNKLTKKGLYFISKASAYGVTVSYLNTLNNINKLLTSKPDFIWQRTEDNTEIHVDRPLNVWGSGGAHKNYFKKIDNIILDIFNKPLYEQPDGIIDIGCGDGTFLKHLYKIITNNTIRGENLNKKPLIIVGTDINKKARIATKSTLKKINHYILSGDISNPKKLNNDLIKKYDLKLKNLLNCRTFLDHNRIYKKPSKEFLKHDIISKGSFAFKGKLINSRNLIANFIEHLHKWKPYIKKYGLIIIELHTLDPEITRINSGKTLSCSYDTTHGYTDQYLIEYDCYMNCFKNAGIHNTSKNEYIFPETNPTVSINYFI
;
A
#
# COMPACT_ATOMS: atom_id res chain seq x y z
N MET A 1 -2.54 6.86 -29.23
CA MET A 1 -2.21 5.54 -28.64
C MET A 1 -2.70 5.53 -27.19
N LYS A 2 -3.40 4.49 -26.73
CA LYS A 2 -3.83 4.38 -25.33
C LYS A 2 -2.59 4.29 -24.44
N ASN A 3 -2.49 5.14 -23.43
CA ASN A 3 -1.36 5.13 -22.49
C ASN A 3 -1.50 3.91 -21.55
N PHE A 4 -0.67 2.89 -21.73
CA PHE A 4 -0.75 1.66 -20.92
C PHE A 4 -0.48 1.90 -19.43
N ARG A 5 0.32 2.93 -19.08
CA ARG A 5 0.55 3.29 -17.68
C ARG A 5 -0.73 3.83 -17.04
N GLU A 6 -1.47 4.67 -17.72
CA GLU A 6 -2.77 5.17 -17.22
C GLU A 6 -3.78 4.03 -17.10
N THR A 7 -3.80 3.11 -18.07
CA THR A 7 -4.62 1.90 -17.98
C THR A 7 -4.23 1.04 -16.79
N LEU A 8 -2.92 0.87 -16.51
CA LEU A 8 -2.44 0.12 -15.33
C LEU A 8 -2.95 0.72 -14.02
N PHE A 9 -2.91 2.05 -13.87
CA PHE A 9 -3.41 2.69 -12.65
C PHE A 9 -4.92 2.50 -12.50
N LYS A 10 -5.69 2.64 -13.58
CA LYS A 10 -7.13 2.31 -13.56
C LYS A 10 -7.39 0.84 -13.25
N HIS A 11 -6.50 -0.07 -13.67
CA HIS A 11 -6.58 -1.48 -13.28
C HIS A 11 -6.43 -1.65 -11.77
N LEU A 12 -5.44 -0.99 -11.16
CA LEU A 12 -5.24 -1.05 -9.71
C LEU A 12 -6.45 -0.50 -8.96
N ASP A 13 -6.97 0.64 -9.40
CA ASP A 13 -8.17 1.25 -8.84
C ASP A 13 -9.40 0.33 -9.00
N GLY A 14 -9.51 -0.38 -10.11
CA GLY A 14 -10.57 -1.36 -10.37
C GLY A 14 -10.60 -2.52 -9.39
N ILE A 15 -9.41 -2.99 -8.95
CA ILE A 15 -9.29 -4.09 -7.99
C ILE A 15 -9.92 -3.71 -6.63
N VAL A 16 -9.85 -2.46 -6.24
CA VAL A 16 -10.44 -1.98 -4.98
C VAL A 16 -11.87 -1.45 -5.15
N LEU A 17 -12.17 -0.84 -6.29
CA LEU A 17 -13.47 -0.24 -6.57
C LEU A 17 -14.59 -1.28 -6.65
N MET A 18 -14.36 -2.39 -7.37
CA MET A 18 -15.41 -3.40 -7.59
C MET A 18 -15.90 -4.03 -6.27
N PRO A 19 -15.03 -4.49 -5.36
CA PRO A 19 -15.45 -4.99 -4.04
C PRO A 19 -16.12 -3.91 -3.18
N THR A 20 -15.64 -2.66 -3.24
CA THR A 20 -16.22 -1.54 -2.47
C THR A 20 -17.67 -1.27 -2.91
N ILE A 21 -17.95 -1.22 -4.22
CA ILE A 21 -19.31 -1.03 -4.74
C ILE A 21 -20.21 -2.19 -4.31
N LEU A 22 -19.74 -3.43 -4.43
CA LEU A 22 -20.52 -4.58 -3.99
C LEU A 22 -20.87 -4.51 -2.50
N ALA A 23 -19.90 -4.18 -1.65
CA ALA A 23 -20.12 -4.06 -0.22
C ALA A 23 -21.14 -2.95 0.11
N LEU A 24 -20.98 -1.77 -0.47
CA LEU A 24 -21.92 -0.65 -0.30
C LEU A 24 -23.32 -0.98 -0.81
N LYS A 25 -23.44 -1.79 -1.87
CA LYS A 25 -24.74 -2.29 -2.36
C LYS A 25 -25.38 -3.24 -1.36
N LYS A 26 -24.61 -4.17 -0.79
CA LYS A 26 -25.10 -5.14 0.20
C LYS A 26 -25.65 -4.49 1.47
N VAL A 27 -25.10 -3.34 1.86
CA VAL A 27 -25.57 -2.56 3.01
C VAL A 27 -26.50 -1.40 2.64
N ASN A 28 -27.08 -1.42 1.46
CA ASN A 28 -28.05 -0.44 0.92
C ASN A 28 -27.55 1.01 0.81
N ILE A 29 -26.27 1.28 1.01
CA ILE A 29 -25.71 2.64 0.92
C ILE A 29 -25.81 3.19 -0.50
N ILE A 30 -25.57 2.37 -1.53
CA ILE A 30 -25.71 2.81 -2.93
C ILE A 30 -27.13 3.29 -3.23
N GLN A 31 -28.15 2.60 -2.71
CA GLN A 31 -29.56 2.96 -2.89
C GLN A 31 -29.87 4.29 -2.22
N LEU A 32 -29.31 4.55 -1.03
CA LEU A 32 -29.46 5.81 -0.32
C LEU A 32 -28.79 6.98 -1.08
N ILE A 33 -27.56 6.77 -1.57
CA ILE A 33 -26.84 7.76 -2.38
C ILE A 33 -27.63 8.14 -3.64
N ASN A 34 -28.21 7.15 -4.33
CA ASN A 34 -28.97 7.39 -5.55
C ASN A 34 -30.32 8.09 -5.34
N LYS A 35 -30.86 8.07 -4.13
CA LYS A 35 -32.15 8.73 -3.76
C LYS A 35 -31.98 10.17 -3.31
N LYS A 36 -30.78 10.62 -3.01
CA LYS A 36 -30.50 11.95 -2.43
C LYS A 36 -29.80 12.84 -3.47
N GLU A 37 -30.15 14.09 -3.55
CA GLU A 37 -29.41 15.08 -4.35
C GLU A 37 -28.03 15.36 -3.71
N SER A 38 -28.00 15.48 -2.38
CA SER A 38 -26.78 15.61 -1.61
C SER A 38 -26.88 14.83 -0.29
N PHE A 39 -25.74 14.45 0.27
CA PHE A 39 -25.68 13.67 1.49
C PHE A 39 -24.36 13.89 2.24
N THR A 40 -24.39 13.70 3.53
CA THR A 40 -23.22 13.59 4.42
C THR A 40 -23.00 12.12 4.81
N ILE A 41 -21.86 11.84 5.44
CA ILE A 41 -21.59 10.50 5.98
C ILE A 41 -22.62 10.11 7.06
N ASN A 42 -23.06 11.09 7.87
CA ASN A 42 -24.05 10.90 8.92
C ASN A 42 -25.44 10.59 8.35
N ASP A 43 -25.81 11.21 7.24
CA ASP A 43 -27.07 10.90 6.54
C ASP A 43 -27.17 9.47 6.07
N LEU A 44 -26.03 8.89 5.67
CA LEU A 44 -25.95 7.51 5.21
C LEU A 44 -26.00 6.50 6.36
N ASN A 45 -25.68 6.93 7.58
CA ASN A 45 -25.62 6.05 8.75
C ASN A 45 -26.87 6.08 9.65
N LYS A 46 -27.80 7.03 9.46
CA LYS A 46 -28.94 7.25 10.37
C LYS A 46 -29.70 5.99 10.78
N ASN A 47 -29.83 5.00 9.87
CA ASN A 47 -30.61 3.77 10.10
C ASN A 47 -29.82 2.47 9.86
N ASN A 48 -28.51 2.54 9.64
CA ASN A 48 -27.75 1.38 9.12
C ASN A 48 -26.72 0.82 10.09
N ASN A 49 -26.43 1.49 11.22
CA ASN A 49 -25.43 1.10 12.22
C ASN A 49 -24.09 0.65 11.58
N ILE A 50 -23.55 1.49 10.67
CA ILE A 50 -22.34 1.21 9.89
C ILE A 50 -21.12 1.81 10.58
N ASN A 51 -19.99 1.15 10.48
CA ASN A 51 -18.70 1.64 10.92
C ASN A 51 -18.27 2.87 10.09
N LEU A 52 -18.42 4.07 10.65
CA LEU A 52 -18.19 5.34 9.95
C LEU A 52 -16.79 5.48 9.37
N GLY A 53 -15.76 4.93 10.03
CA GLY A 53 -14.38 4.96 9.53
C GLY A 53 -14.25 4.26 8.17
N TYR A 54 -14.80 3.05 8.03
CA TYR A 54 -14.74 2.31 6.78
C TYR A 54 -15.76 2.81 5.75
N LEU A 55 -16.88 3.39 6.19
CA LEU A 55 -17.77 4.10 5.27
C LEU A 55 -17.05 5.31 4.64
N ASN A 56 -16.30 6.07 5.42
CA ASN A 56 -15.48 7.19 4.90
C ASN A 56 -14.45 6.72 3.87
N VAL A 57 -13.74 5.60 4.13
CA VAL A 57 -12.83 4.98 3.15
C VAL A 57 -13.56 4.60 1.87
N SER A 58 -14.77 4.03 2.00
CA SER A 58 -15.61 3.66 0.85
C SER A 58 -16.00 4.88 0.01
N LEU A 59 -16.45 5.97 0.65
CA LEU A 59 -16.82 7.22 -0.03
C LEU A 59 -15.60 7.86 -0.71
N ARG A 60 -14.43 7.84 -0.05
CA ARG A 60 -13.16 8.28 -0.64
C ARG A 60 -12.84 7.51 -1.91
N THR A 61 -13.03 6.18 -1.91
CA THR A 61 -12.82 5.33 -3.09
C THR A 61 -13.76 5.72 -4.24
N LEU A 62 -15.04 5.91 -3.95
CA LEU A 62 -16.01 6.35 -4.96
C LEU A 62 -15.65 7.73 -5.54
N MET A 63 -15.22 8.67 -4.69
CA MET A 63 -14.83 10.00 -5.10
C MET A 63 -13.58 9.98 -5.98
N ASN A 64 -12.53 9.27 -5.57
CA ASN A 64 -11.31 9.10 -6.34
C ASN A 64 -11.57 8.52 -7.74
N CYS A 65 -12.58 7.66 -7.88
CA CYS A 65 -13.02 7.08 -9.16
C CYS A 65 -14.09 7.92 -9.88
N ASN A 66 -14.34 9.16 -9.44
CA ASN A 66 -15.30 10.08 -10.05
C ASN A 66 -16.73 9.51 -10.16
N LEU A 67 -17.19 8.83 -9.09
CA LEU A 67 -18.55 8.27 -8.96
C LEU A 67 -19.44 9.11 -8.03
N ILE A 68 -18.86 9.87 -7.14
CA ILE A 68 -19.49 10.92 -6.34
C ILE A 68 -18.60 12.17 -6.37
N ASN A 69 -19.21 13.33 -6.14
CA ASN A 69 -18.47 14.60 -6.07
C ASN A 69 -18.57 15.19 -4.69
N LEU A 70 -17.52 15.86 -4.24
CA LEU A 70 -17.51 16.64 -3.02
C LEU A 70 -18.07 18.03 -3.33
N ILE A 71 -19.06 18.51 -2.54
CA ILE A 71 -19.69 19.82 -2.72
C ILE A 71 -19.12 20.82 -1.71
N GLU A 72 -19.06 20.44 -0.42
CA GLU A 72 -18.64 21.29 0.69
C GLU A 72 -17.54 20.62 1.53
N LYS A 73 -16.60 21.42 2.04
CA LYS A 73 -15.36 20.97 2.70
C LYS A 73 -15.17 21.59 4.10
N ASN A 74 -16.17 21.60 4.97
CA ASN A 74 -16.01 22.28 6.26
C ASN A 74 -15.16 21.49 7.26
N ASP A 75 -15.51 20.24 7.53
CA ASP A 75 -14.73 19.27 8.30
C ASP A 75 -14.98 17.87 7.70
N ILE A 76 -14.14 16.88 8.02
CA ILE A 76 -14.26 15.51 7.49
C ILE A 76 -15.62 14.87 7.85
N ASN A 77 -16.18 15.26 8.99
CA ASN A 77 -17.52 14.83 9.44
C ASN A 77 -18.66 15.55 8.73
N ASP A 78 -18.39 16.69 8.10
CA ASP A 78 -19.35 17.59 7.47
C ASP A 78 -19.16 17.65 5.95
N TYR A 79 -18.36 16.75 5.41
CA TYR A 79 -18.22 16.63 3.97
C TYR A 79 -19.57 16.30 3.34
N LYS A 80 -20.01 17.17 2.44
CA LYS A 80 -21.24 17.01 1.67
C LYS A 80 -20.93 16.57 0.26
N PHE A 81 -21.59 15.54 -0.16
CA PHE A 81 -21.40 14.89 -1.45
C PHE A 81 -22.68 14.93 -2.28
N ASN A 82 -22.55 14.80 -3.60
CA ASN A 82 -23.64 14.43 -4.48
C ASN A 82 -23.32 13.19 -5.31
N SER A 83 -24.36 12.50 -5.76
CA SER A 83 -24.20 11.35 -6.63
C SER A 83 -23.88 11.81 -8.06
N ASN A 84 -23.08 11.01 -8.78
CA ASN A 84 -22.80 11.21 -10.20
C ASN A 84 -23.64 10.22 -11.04
N LYS A 85 -24.14 10.68 -12.22
CA LYS A 85 -24.84 9.81 -13.19
C LYS A 85 -24.09 8.53 -13.52
N LYS A 86 -22.76 8.52 -13.36
CA LYS A 86 -21.91 7.34 -13.58
C LYS A 86 -22.16 6.25 -12.53
N LEU A 87 -22.34 6.61 -11.25
CA LEU A 87 -22.67 5.65 -10.18
C LEU A 87 -24.01 4.99 -10.45
N TYR A 88 -25.02 5.77 -10.83
CA TYR A 88 -26.34 5.25 -11.16
C TYR A 88 -26.30 4.27 -12.35
N LYS A 89 -25.56 4.59 -13.41
CA LYS A 89 -25.37 3.69 -14.58
C LYS A 89 -24.64 2.40 -14.19
N LEU A 90 -23.64 2.48 -13.31
CA LEU A 90 -22.90 1.32 -12.82
C LEU A 90 -23.80 0.37 -12.04
N THR A 91 -24.61 0.91 -11.14
CA THR A 91 -25.44 0.11 -10.22
C THR A 91 -26.62 -0.58 -10.92
N ARG A 92 -27.02 -0.10 -12.09
CA ARG A 92 -27.99 -0.79 -12.97
C ARG A 92 -27.39 -1.97 -13.74
N ASN A 93 -26.07 -2.05 -13.85
CA ASN A 93 -25.39 -3.15 -14.53
C ASN A 93 -25.22 -4.34 -13.55
N ILE A 94 -26.35 -4.96 -13.20
CA ILE A 94 -26.45 -5.98 -12.14
C ILE A 94 -25.54 -7.18 -12.40
N ASP A 95 -25.41 -7.60 -13.66
CA ASP A 95 -24.64 -8.80 -14.04
C ASP A 95 -23.14 -8.64 -13.77
N LEU A 96 -22.61 -7.43 -13.91
CA LEU A 96 -21.21 -7.12 -13.65
C LEU A 96 -20.88 -7.20 -12.14
N ILE A 97 -21.82 -6.76 -11.29
CA ILE A 97 -21.62 -6.72 -9.84
C ILE A 97 -21.90 -8.08 -9.19
N LYS A 98 -22.83 -8.85 -9.76
CA LYS A 98 -23.31 -10.12 -9.20
C LYS A 98 -22.21 -11.17 -8.99
N ASN A 99 -21.19 -11.19 -9.85
CA ASN A 99 -20.13 -12.18 -9.81
C ASN A 99 -18.86 -11.76 -9.05
N ILE A 100 -18.82 -10.55 -8.48
CA ILE A 100 -17.61 -10.04 -7.80
C ILE A 100 -17.21 -10.95 -6.61
N ASP A 101 -18.16 -11.38 -5.77
CA ASP A 101 -17.88 -12.28 -4.64
C ASP A 101 -17.27 -13.60 -5.10
N PHE A 102 -17.84 -14.19 -6.14
CA PHE A 102 -17.34 -15.42 -6.75
C PHE A 102 -15.90 -15.21 -7.24
N LEU A 103 -15.63 -14.14 -7.98
CA LEU A 103 -14.31 -13.84 -8.54
C LEU A 103 -13.26 -13.62 -7.44
N ILE A 104 -13.58 -12.86 -6.38
CA ILE A 104 -12.65 -12.66 -5.27
C ILE A 104 -12.35 -14.00 -4.58
N SER A 105 -13.40 -14.80 -4.31
CA SER A 105 -13.26 -16.13 -3.71
C SER A 105 -12.40 -17.05 -4.59
N PHE A 106 -12.57 -17.00 -5.91
CA PHE A 106 -11.75 -17.73 -6.88
C PHE A 106 -10.28 -17.29 -6.81
N TYR A 107 -10.02 -15.97 -6.84
CA TYR A 107 -8.66 -15.44 -6.78
C TYR A 107 -7.95 -15.73 -5.46
N LEU A 108 -8.66 -15.76 -4.34
CA LEU A 108 -8.09 -16.16 -3.05
C LEU A 108 -7.61 -17.61 -3.07
N LYS A 109 -8.31 -18.50 -3.80
CA LYS A 109 -8.02 -19.95 -3.90
C LYS A 109 -7.14 -20.34 -5.10
N ILE A 110 -6.60 -19.39 -5.88
CA ILE A 110 -5.98 -19.63 -7.20
C ILE A 110 -4.84 -20.67 -7.17
N ASN A 111 -4.21 -20.89 -6.02
CA ASN A 111 -3.16 -21.88 -5.84
C ASN A 111 -3.69 -23.29 -5.53
N ASN A 112 -4.94 -23.41 -5.08
CA ASN A 112 -5.59 -24.65 -4.62
C ASN A 112 -7.00 -24.78 -5.19
N LEU A 113 -7.16 -24.55 -6.51
CA LEU A 113 -8.45 -24.64 -7.19
C LEU A 113 -8.93 -26.08 -7.30
N LYS A 114 -10.20 -26.30 -7.02
CA LYS A 114 -10.91 -27.56 -7.31
C LYS A 114 -11.47 -27.52 -8.72
N ASN A 115 -11.71 -28.69 -9.32
CA ASN A 115 -12.30 -28.80 -10.67
C ASN A 115 -13.61 -28.01 -10.83
N ARG A 116 -14.46 -27.98 -9.78
CA ARG A 116 -15.69 -27.18 -9.75
C ARG A 116 -15.42 -25.68 -9.87
N ASP A 117 -14.40 -25.16 -9.16
CA ASP A 117 -14.05 -23.73 -9.19
C ASP A 117 -13.58 -23.34 -10.61
N ILE A 118 -12.77 -24.19 -11.23
CA ILE A 118 -12.24 -24.00 -12.59
C ILE A 118 -13.36 -24.02 -13.61
N LYS A 119 -14.29 -24.98 -13.53
CA LYS A 119 -15.46 -25.09 -14.41
C LYS A 119 -16.33 -23.84 -14.31
N ASN A 120 -16.64 -23.39 -13.10
CA ASN A 120 -17.44 -22.19 -12.87
C ASN A 120 -16.74 -20.93 -13.42
N TYR A 121 -15.43 -20.81 -13.25
CA TYR A 121 -14.66 -19.70 -13.79
C TYR A 121 -14.65 -19.71 -15.33
N LEU A 122 -14.46 -20.87 -15.96
CA LEU A 122 -14.51 -21.01 -17.41
C LEU A 122 -15.89 -20.63 -17.97
N ASN A 123 -16.97 -21.05 -17.31
CA ASN A 123 -18.34 -20.68 -17.67
C ASN A 123 -18.54 -19.17 -17.55
N TYR A 124 -18.12 -18.57 -16.43
CA TYR A 124 -18.17 -17.12 -16.27
C TYR A 124 -17.44 -16.37 -17.40
N ILE A 125 -16.25 -16.82 -17.80
CA ILE A 125 -15.51 -16.20 -18.90
C ILE A 125 -16.26 -16.36 -20.24
N ASN A 126 -16.90 -17.50 -20.50
CA ASN A 126 -17.72 -17.68 -21.69
C ASN A 126 -18.91 -16.71 -21.70
N ASP A 127 -19.63 -16.58 -20.59
CA ASP A 127 -20.77 -15.68 -20.43
C ASP A 127 -20.34 -14.21 -20.59
N LEU A 128 -19.20 -13.82 -20.01
CA LEU A 128 -18.63 -12.49 -20.18
C LEU A 128 -18.35 -12.16 -21.65
N ILE A 129 -17.78 -13.11 -22.40
CA ILE A 129 -17.47 -12.93 -23.83
C ILE A 129 -18.77 -12.81 -24.66
N SER A 130 -19.79 -13.59 -24.31
CA SER A 130 -21.09 -13.62 -25.02
C SER A 130 -21.98 -12.40 -24.70
N SER A 131 -21.78 -11.77 -23.53
CA SER A 131 -22.66 -10.70 -23.02
C SER A 131 -22.52 -9.35 -23.69
N ASN A 132 -21.72 -9.21 -24.75
CA ASN A 132 -21.46 -7.92 -25.43
C ASN A 132 -21.09 -6.78 -24.45
N TYR A 133 -20.38 -7.11 -23.34
CA TYR A 133 -19.90 -6.10 -22.41
C TYR A 133 -19.16 -4.99 -23.17
N LYS A 134 -19.69 -3.77 -23.08
CA LYS A 134 -19.17 -2.63 -23.84
C LYS A 134 -17.77 -2.27 -23.32
N LYS A 135 -16.73 -2.71 -24.03
CA LYS A 135 -15.30 -2.38 -23.76
C LYS A 135 -15.02 -0.87 -23.72
N ASN A 136 -15.92 -0.05 -24.24
CA ASN A 136 -15.81 1.41 -24.31
C ASN A 136 -16.60 2.13 -23.21
N SER A 137 -17.03 1.44 -22.14
CA SER A 137 -17.68 2.09 -21.01
C SER A 137 -16.62 2.81 -20.15
N PHE A 138 -17.06 3.83 -19.38
CA PHE A 138 -16.22 4.51 -18.38
C PHE A 138 -15.53 3.53 -17.41
N LEU A 139 -16.15 2.39 -17.14
CA LEU A 139 -15.68 1.36 -16.20
C LEU A 139 -14.86 0.25 -16.85
N ALA A 140 -14.69 0.27 -18.16
CA ALA A 140 -14.05 -0.82 -18.89
C ALA A 140 -12.64 -1.12 -18.35
N ASP A 141 -11.82 -0.09 -18.16
CA ASP A 141 -10.45 -0.26 -17.65
C ASP A 141 -10.43 -0.72 -16.17
N TYR A 142 -11.35 -0.24 -15.34
CA TYR A 142 -11.46 -0.68 -13.93
C TYR A 142 -11.85 -2.16 -13.86
N PHE A 143 -12.82 -2.57 -14.64
CA PHE A 143 -13.28 -3.97 -14.67
C PHE A 143 -12.25 -4.90 -15.30
N GLU A 144 -11.57 -4.48 -16.37
CA GLU A 144 -10.43 -5.20 -16.94
C GLU A 144 -9.36 -5.45 -15.87
N GLY A 145 -9.03 -4.42 -15.08
CA GLY A 145 -8.04 -4.52 -14.00
C GLY A 145 -8.45 -5.50 -12.91
N PHE A 146 -9.72 -5.48 -12.49
CA PHE A 146 -10.24 -6.42 -11.51
C PHE A 146 -10.19 -7.88 -12.01
N LEU A 147 -10.37 -8.13 -13.31
CA LEU A 147 -10.28 -9.46 -13.90
C LEU A 147 -8.84 -9.91 -14.16
N LEU A 148 -7.98 -9.03 -14.65
CA LEU A 148 -6.62 -9.36 -15.07
C LEU A 148 -5.61 -9.31 -13.92
N GLY A 149 -5.70 -8.30 -13.05
CA GLY A 149 -4.69 -8.01 -12.04
C GLY A 149 -4.38 -9.21 -11.12
N PRO A 150 -5.40 -9.86 -10.51
CA PRO A 150 -5.17 -11.04 -9.68
C PRO A 150 -4.57 -12.22 -10.44
N ILE A 151 -4.99 -12.48 -11.68
CA ILE A 151 -4.44 -13.56 -12.51
C ILE A 151 -2.98 -13.29 -12.84
N LEU A 152 -2.68 -12.08 -13.34
CA LEU A 152 -1.32 -11.69 -13.73
C LEU A 152 -0.35 -11.75 -12.55
N SER A 153 -0.73 -11.13 -11.43
CA SER A 153 0.17 -11.05 -10.27
C SER A 153 0.39 -12.40 -9.61
N LYS A 154 -0.68 -13.13 -9.28
CA LYS A 154 -0.54 -14.41 -8.56
C LYS A 154 0.13 -15.49 -9.38
N LEU A 155 -0.17 -15.60 -10.67
CA LEU A 155 0.49 -16.57 -11.53
C LEU A 155 1.97 -16.21 -11.79
N SER A 156 2.30 -14.94 -11.94
CA SER A 156 3.69 -14.49 -12.08
C SER A 156 4.48 -14.68 -10.80
N PHE A 157 3.91 -14.32 -9.64
CA PHE A 157 4.52 -14.54 -8.32
C PHE A 157 4.87 -16.03 -8.11
N ASN A 158 3.96 -16.92 -8.45
CA ASN A 158 4.15 -18.38 -8.34
C ASN A 158 4.98 -18.99 -9.49
N ARG A 159 5.55 -18.15 -10.38
CA ARG A 159 6.34 -18.58 -11.56
C ARG A 159 5.57 -19.46 -12.56
N LYS A 160 4.23 -19.47 -12.48
CA LYS A 160 3.35 -20.23 -13.38
C LYS A 160 3.07 -19.51 -14.69
N LEU A 161 3.25 -18.18 -14.76
CA LEU A 161 3.11 -17.35 -15.96
C LEU A 161 4.47 -16.78 -16.35
N LYS A 162 4.93 -17.08 -17.57
CA LYS A 162 6.19 -16.60 -18.13
C LYS A 162 6.00 -16.16 -19.58
N ILE A 163 6.91 -15.32 -20.06
CA ILE A 163 7.04 -14.94 -21.48
C ILE A 163 8.27 -15.62 -22.05
N HIS A 164 8.11 -16.27 -23.19
CA HIS A 164 9.21 -16.81 -23.99
C HIS A 164 8.91 -16.61 -25.47
N ASN A 165 9.83 -15.99 -26.21
CA ASN A 165 9.71 -15.72 -27.66
C ASN A 165 8.34 -15.11 -28.04
N SER A 166 7.93 -14.05 -27.32
CA SER A 166 6.63 -13.37 -27.51
C SER A 166 5.39 -14.25 -27.35
N LYS A 167 5.53 -15.43 -26.74
CA LYS A 167 4.42 -16.32 -26.38
C LYS A 167 4.30 -16.42 -24.85
N ILE A 168 3.08 -16.72 -24.40
CA ILE A 168 2.80 -17.01 -23.00
C ILE A 168 3.01 -18.49 -22.75
N ILE A 169 3.76 -18.79 -21.69
CA ILE A 169 3.91 -20.13 -21.13
C ILE A 169 3.19 -20.18 -19.80
N LEU A 170 2.26 -21.11 -19.66
CA LEU A 170 1.53 -21.43 -18.44
C LEU A 170 1.95 -22.82 -17.96
N ASN A 171 2.75 -22.87 -16.88
CA ASN A 171 3.24 -24.11 -16.28
C ASN A 171 2.36 -24.54 -15.10
N ASP A 172 2.22 -25.83 -14.90
CA ASP A 172 1.56 -26.43 -13.72
C ASP A 172 0.16 -25.84 -13.46
N ILE A 173 -0.63 -25.68 -14.54
CA ILE A 173 -1.99 -25.15 -14.52
C ILE A 173 -2.92 -26.15 -15.20
N ASP A 174 -4.08 -26.41 -14.62
CA ASP A 174 -5.13 -27.23 -15.21
C ASP A 174 -5.50 -26.82 -16.64
N LYS A 175 -5.84 -27.76 -17.50
CA LYS A 175 -6.16 -27.55 -18.93
C LYS A 175 -7.34 -26.58 -19.13
N ASN A 176 -8.40 -26.72 -18.34
CA ASN A 176 -9.58 -25.86 -18.45
C ASN A 176 -9.29 -24.46 -17.91
N PHE A 177 -8.47 -24.34 -16.86
CA PHE A 177 -8.04 -23.05 -16.34
C PHE A 177 -7.13 -22.34 -17.36
N LYS A 178 -6.18 -23.05 -18.01
CA LYS A 178 -5.42 -22.50 -19.14
C LYS A 178 -6.35 -21.95 -20.22
N LYS A 179 -7.37 -22.74 -20.62
CA LYS A 179 -8.36 -22.32 -21.63
C LYS A 179 -9.08 -21.03 -21.21
N ALA A 180 -9.49 -20.92 -19.94
CA ALA A 180 -10.16 -19.72 -19.42
C ALA A 180 -9.23 -18.50 -19.46
N ILE A 181 -7.96 -18.64 -19.05
CA ILE A 181 -6.95 -17.57 -19.09
C ILE A 181 -6.71 -17.10 -20.53
N PHE A 182 -6.50 -18.01 -21.48
CA PHE A 182 -6.31 -17.65 -22.89
C PHE A 182 -7.51 -16.92 -23.46
N LYS A 183 -8.74 -17.39 -23.21
CA LYS A 183 -9.97 -16.69 -23.61
C LYS A 183 -10.04 -15.27 -23.04
N LEU A 184 -9.75 -15.10 -21.75
CA LEU A 184 -9.72 -13.80 -21.09
C LEU A 184 -8.68 -12.87 -21.72
N PHE A 185 -7.47 -13.39 -21.99
CA PHE A 185 -6.37 -12.60 -22.56
C PHE A 185 -6.65 -12.20 -24.01
N ILE A 186 -7.27 -13.07 -24.81
CA ILE A 186 -7.73 -12.75 -26.18
C ILE A 186 -8.83 -11.69 -26.11
N TYR A 187 -9.81 -11.88 -25.22
CA TYR A 187 -10.94 -10.95 -25.05
C TYR A 187 -10.48 -9.53 -24.73
N PHE A 188 -9.48 -9.36 -23.86
CA PHE A 188 -8.91 -8.06 -23.54
C PHE A 188 -7.77 -7.62 -24.49
N GLY A 189 -7.47 -8.38 -25.50
CA GLY A 189 -6.47 -8.02 -26.52
C GLY A 189 -5.02 -8.09 -26.03
N LEU A 190 -4.71 -8.95 -25.05
CA LEU A 190 -3.34 -9.24 -24.64
C LEU A 190 -2.67 -10.23 -25.60
N ILE A 191 -3.47 -11.07 -26.24
CA ILE A 191 -3.05 -12.06 -27.23
C ILE A 191 -3.84 -11.85 -28.53
N ASN A 192 -3.14 -11.95 -29.64
CA ASN A 192 -3.72 -12.03 -30.97
C ASN A 192 -2.94 -13.05 -31.80
N ASN A 193 -3.61 -13.95 -32.54
CA ASN A 193 -2.98 -15.01 -33.34
C ASN A 193 -1.87 -15.76 -32.58
N ASN A 194 -2.15 -16.21 -31.36
CA ASN A 194 -1.25 -16.93 -30.46
C ASN A 194 0.04 -16.17 -30.06
N LYS A 195 0.14 -14.88 -30.34
CA LYS A 195 1.27 -14.03 -29.96
C LYS A 195 0.82 -12.90 -29.02
N LEU A 196 1.72 -12.48 -28.16
CA LEU A 196 1.53 -11.30 -27.33
C LEU A 196 1.43 -10.03 -28.18
N THR A 197 0.42 -9.23 -27.90
CA THR A 197 0.33 -7.85 -28.42
C THR A 197 1.27 -6.93 -27.60
N LYS A 198 1.48 -5.68 -28.06
CA LYS A 198 2.17 -4.64 -27.26
C LYS A 198 1.51 -4.45 -25.88
N LYS A 199 0.17 -4.51 -25.83
CA LYS A 199 -0.62 -4.46 -24.60
C LYS A 199 -0.29 -5.65 -23.69
N GLY A 200 -0.33 -6.87 -24.24
CA GLY A 200 -0.03 -8.10 -23.47
C GLY A 200 1.38 -8.12 -22.92
N LEU A 201 2.37 -7.77 -23.74
CA LEU A 201 3.75 -7.66 -23.30
C LEU A 201 3.91 -6.68 -22.14
N TYR A 202 3.29 -5.49 -22.24
CA TYR A 202 3.35 -4.48 -21.19
C TYR A 202 2.76 -4.99 -19.87
N PHE A 203 1.50 -5.45 -19.84
CA PHE A 203 0.83 -5.83 -18.60
C PHE A 203 1.43 -7.07 -17.95
N ILE A 204 1.87 -8.07 -18.71
CA ILE A 204 2.52 -9.26 -18.15
C ILE A 204 3.90 -8.91 -17.61
N SER A 205 4.69 -8.08 -18.30
CA SER A 205 5.99 -7.62 -17.78
C SER A 205 5.86 -6.75 -16.52
N LYS A 206 4.71 -6.11 -16.32
CA LYS A 206 4.36 -5.29 -15.14
C LYS A 206 3.49 -6.03 -14.13
N ALA A 207 3.43 -7.37 -14.17
CA ALA A 207 2.60 -8.16 -13.26
C ALA A 207 2.87 -7.87 -11.77
N SER A 208 4.12 -7.58 -11.40
CA SER A 208 4.48 -7.20 -10.02
C SER A 208 3.80 -5.90 -9.56
N ALA A 209 3.52 -4.96 -10.45
CA ALA A 209 2.85 -3.71 -10.08
C ALA A 209 1.45 -3.92 -9.49
N TYR A 210 0.79 -5.04 -9.79
CA TYR A 210 -0.49 -5.41 -9.17
C TYR A 210 -0.32 -6.02 -7.77
N GLY A 211 0.89 -6.49 -7.43
CA GLY A 211 1.13 -7.34 -6.25
C GLY A 211 0.69 -6.70 -4.94
N VAL A 212 1.01 -5.41 -4.74
CA VAL A 212 0.61 -4.68 -3.52
C VAL A 212 -0.91 -4.66 -3.37
N THR A 213 -1.65 -4.17 -4.37
CA THR A 213 -3.12 -4.06 -4.30
C THR A 213 -3.79 -5.44 -4.20
N VAL A 214 -3.33 -6.42 -4.98
CA VAL A 214 -3.87 -7.79 -4.98
C VAL A 214 -3.59 -8.53 -3.67
N SER A 215 -2.53 -8.18 -2.96
CA SER A 215 -2.23 -8.79 -1.65
C SER A 215 -3.31 -8.53 -0.59
N TYR A 216 -4.11 -7.49 -0.76
CA TYR A 216 -5.24 -7.15 0.11
C TYR A 216 -6.58 -7.79 -0.30
N LEU A 217 -6.60 -8.74 -1.21
CA LEU A 217 -7.86 -9.39 -1.64
C LEU A 217 -8.66 -9.97 -0.47
N ASN A 218 -7.99 -10.46 0.60
CA ASN A 218 -8.70 -10.95 1.78
C ASN A 218 -9.44 -9.82 2.51
N THR A 219 -8.81 -8.66 2.66
CA THR A 219 -9.46 -7.45 3.19
C THR A 219 -10.62 -7.02 2.29
N LEU A 220 -10.40 -6.96 0.98
CA LEU A 220 -11.41 -6.56 0.00
C LEU A 220 -12.61 -7.50 -0.03
N ASN A 221 -12.42 -8.81 0.20
CA ASN A 221 -13.49 -9.80 0.36
C ASN A 221 -14.35 -9.56 1.61
N ASN A 222 -13.80 -8.90 2.61
CA ASN A 222 -14.44 -8.69 3.91
C ASN A 222 -14.93 -7.25 4.14
N ILE A 223 -14.97 -6.37 3.12
CA ILE A 223 -15.42 -4.97 3.28
C ILE A 223 -16.82 -4.91 3.89
N ASN A 224 -17.73 -5.79 3.48
CA ASN A 224 -19.07 -5.85 4.08
C ASN A 224 -19.00 -6.07 5.61
N LYS A 225 -18.16 -6.97 6.08
CA LYS A 225 -17.95 -7.21 7.52
C LYS A 225 -17.28 -6.02 8.20
N LEU A 226 -16.33 -5.35 7.52
CA LEU A 226 -15.72 -4.12 8.03
C LEU A 226 -16.75 -3.02 8.23
N LEU A 227 -17.73 -2.92 7.33
CA LEU A 227 -18.80 -1.93 7.45
C LEU A 227 -19.81 -2.26 8.56
N THR A 228 -20.14 -3.53 8.80
CA THR A 228 -21.31 -3.91 9.63
C THR A 228 -20.97 -4.62 10.93
N SER A 229 -19.71 -5.02 11.15
CA SER A 229 -19.32 -5.83 12.30
C SER A 229 -18.06 -5.28 12.97
N LYS A 230 -17.63 -5.92 14.07
CA LYS A 230 -16.33 -5.62 14.67
C LYS A 230 -15.21 -6.01 13.70
N PRO A 231 -14.25 -5.13 13.42
CA PRO A 231 -13.20 -5.37 12.41
C PRO A 231 -12.02 -6.17 12.96
N ASP A 232 -12.28 -7.10 13.87
CA ASP A 232 -11.23 -7.83 14.60
C ASP A 232 -10.29 -8.60 13.66
N PHE A 233 -10.78 -9.04 12.48
CA PHE A 233 -9.96 -9.79 11.54
C PHE A 233 -8.74 -9.02 11.00
N ILE A 234 -8.77 -7.69 10.96
CA ILE A 234 -7.60 -6.86 10.58
C ILE A 234 -6.46 -7.04 11.57
N TRP A 235 -6.81 -7.27 12.85
CA TRP A 235 -5.86 -7.38 13.95
C TRP A 235 -5.53 -8.83 14.29
N GLN A 236 -6.27 -9.79 13.74
CA GLN A 236 -6.01 -11.22 13.95
C GLN A 236 -4.68 -11.61 13.31
N ARG A 237 -4.00 -12.51 14.00
CA ARG A 237 -2.73 -13.10 13.59
C ARG A 237 -2.81 -14.61 13.74
N THR A 238 -2.10 -15.33 12.88
CA THR A 238 -1.88 -16.76 13.06
C THR A 238 -1.01 -17.01 14.29
N GLU A 239 -0.89 -18.27 14.70
CA GLU A 239 0.02 -18.70 15.79
C GLU A 239 1.45 -18.21 15.57
N ASP A 240 1.92 -18.17 14.34
CA ASP A 240 3.21 -17.62 13.92
C ASP A 240 3.28 -16.08 13.89
N ASN A 241 2.25 -15.41 14.40
CA ASN A 241 2.09 -13.94 14.34
C ASN A 241 2.05 -13.36 12.92
N THR A 242 1.58 -14.15 11.93
CA THR A 242 1.39 -13.69 10.55
C THR A 242 0.01 -13.02 10.39
N GLU A 243 -0.04 -11.93 9.67
CA GLU A 243 -1.27 -11.22 9.33
C GLU A 243 -2.15 -12.07 8.40
N ILE A 244 -3.46 -12.09 8.65
CA ILE A 244 -4.41 -12.83 7.82
C ILE A 244 -5.13 -11.95 6.80
N HIS A 245 -5.19 -10.64 7.02
CA HIS A 245 -5.89 -9.69 6.17
C HIS A 245 -5.10 -9.35 4.89
N VAL A 246 -3.80 -9.61 4.85
CA VAL A 246 -2.90 -9.33 3.73
C VAL A 246 -2.01 -10.53 3.40
N ASP A 247 -1.82 -10.83 2.12
CA ASP A 247 -0.82 -11.77 1.62
C ASP A 247 0.55 -11.08 1.61
N ARG A 248 1.27 -11.13 2.74
CA ARG A 248 2.52 -10.41 2.92
C ARG A 248 3.63 -10.78 1.92
N PRO A 249 3.84 -12.07 1.56
CA PRO A 249 4.81 -12.42 0.51
C PRO A 249 4.52 -11.78 -0.85
N LEU A 250 3.25 -11.78 -1.26
CA LEU A 250 2.83 -11.13 -2.52
C LEU A 250 2.98 -9.60 -2.44
N ASN A 251 2.71 -8.99 -1.27
CA ASN A 251 2.89 -7.57 -1.03
C ASN A 251 4.36 -7.16 -1.20
N VAL A 252 5.28 -7.87 -0.55
CA VAL A 252 6.72 -7.63 -0.64
C VAL A 252 7.24 -7.84 -2.07
N TRP A 253 6.79 -8.88 -2.76
CA TRP A 253 7.14 -9.08 -4.17
C TRP A 253 6.64 -7.95 -5.06
N GLY A 254 5.43 -7.46 -4.81
CA GLY A 254 4.82 -6.35 -5.56
C GLY A 254 5.57 -5.04 -5.40
N SER A 255 5.99 -4.71 -4.19
CA SER A 255 6.73 -3.48 -3.88
C SER A 255 8.21 -3.55 -4.28
N GLY A 256 8.82 -4.75 -4.29
CA GLY A 256 10.26 -4.93 -4.47
C GLY A 256 10.83 -4.40 -5.79
N GLY A 257 10.04 -4.36 -6.88
CA GLY A 257 10.48 -3.79 -8.16
C GLY A 257 10.72 -2.28 -8.12
N ALA A 258 9.93 -1.55 -7.32
CA ALA A 258 10.09 -0.10 -7.13
C ALA A 258 11.23 0.21 -6.14
N HIS A 259 11.44 -0.62 -5.12
CA HIS A 259 12.44 -0.41 -4.07
C HIS A 259 13.86 -0.21 -4.61
N LYS A 260 14.27 -0.92 -5.64
CA LYS A 260 15.61 -0.76 -6.25
C LYS A 260 15.90 0.66 -6.74
N ASN A 261 14.88 1.34 -7.27
CA ASN A 261 15.02 2.72 -7.75
C ASN A 261 15.14 3.70 -6.57
N TYR A 262 14.39 3.46 -5.50
CA TYR A 262 14.47 4.29 -4.29
C TYR A 262 15.80 4.10 -3.56
N PHE A 263 16.29 2.87 -3.45
CA PHE A 263 17.56 2.58 -2.78
C PHE A 263 18.74 3.33 -3.42
N LYS A 264 18.80 3.40 -4.77
CA LYS A 264 19.84 4.18 -5.47
C LYS A 264 19.86 5.68 -5.10
N LYS A 265 18.72 6.26 -4.73
CA LYS A 265 18.68 7.65 -4.28
C LYS A 265 19.19 7.81 -2.85
N ILE A 266 19.00 6.77 -2.02
CA ILE A 266 19.56 6.74 -0.66
C ILE A 266 21.07 6.59 -0.68
N ASP A 267 21.66 5.97 -1.71
CA ASP A 267 23.11 5.80 -1.84
C ASP A 267 23.86 7.12 -1.67
N ASN A 268 23.38 8.21 -2.26
CA ASN A 268 23.99 9.53 -2.12
C ASN A 268 24.02 10.02 -0.66
N ILE A 269 22.93 9.79 0.08
CA ILE A 269 22.82 10.15 1.50
C ILE A 269 23.82 9.34 2.33
N ILE A 270 23.94 8.05 2.03
CA ILE A 270 24.88 7.14 2.70
C ILE A 270 26.33 7.54 2.43
N LEU A 271 26.65 7.86 1.16
CA LEU A 271 27.99 8.31 0.79
C LEU A 271 28.34 9.62 1.51
N ASP A 272 27.43 10.59 1.57
CA ASP A 272 27.65 11.85 2.29
C ASP A 272 27.91 11.65 3.80
N ILE A 273 27.26 10.66 4.42
CA ILE A 273 27.41 10.39 5.86
C ILE A 273 28.70 9.61 6.16
N PHE A 274 28.98 8.53 5.40
CA PHE A 274 30.06 7.59 5.72
C PHE A 274 31.40 7.94 5.05
N ASN A 275 31.47 9.06 4.30
CA ASN A 275 32.70 9.69 3.82
C ASN A 275 33.16 10.86 4.69
N LYS A 276 32.45 11.20 5.77
CA LYS A 276 32.93 12.15 6.79
C LYS A 276 34.11 11.56 7.57
N PRO A 277 34.86 12.39 8.33
CA PRO A 277 35.83 11.88 9.27
C PRO A 277 35.23 10.82 10.21
N LEU A 278 35.98 9.76 10.54
CA LEU A 278 35.46 8.61 11.28
C LEU A 278 34.76 8.97 12.60
N TYR A 279 35.28 10.00 13.33
CA TYR A 279 34.70 10.45 14.60
C TYR A 279 33.32 11.13 14.42
N GLU A 280 33.00 11.65 13.25
CA GLU A 280 31.70 12.26 12.94
C GLU A 280 30.66 11.25 12.45
N GLN A 281 31.09 10.04 12.09
CA GLN A 281 30.20 9.03 11.55
C GLN A 281 29.44 8.30 12.65
N PRO A 282 28.19 7.82 12.39
CA PRO A 282 27.47 6.93 13.29
C PRO A 282 28.24 5.62 13.51
N ASP A 283 27.99 4.94 14.64
CA ASP A 283 28.59 3.64 14.91
C ASP A 283 28.13 2.56 13.91
N GLY A 284 26.96 2.75 13.34
CA GLY A 284 26.36 1.88 12.35
C GLY A 284 24.99 2.35 11.91
N ILE A 285 24.20 1.45 11.39
CA ILE A 285 22.82 1.69 10.90
C ILE A 285 21.83 0.79 11.60
N ILE A 286 20.62 1.30 11.82
CA ILE A 286 19.48 0.53 12.28
C ILE A 286 18.31 0.71 11.31
N ASP A 287 17.73 -0.40 10.84
CA ASP A 287 16.50 -0.40 10.06
C ASP A 287 15.31 -0.85 10.91
N ILE A 288 14.36 0.04 11.10
CA ILE A 288 13.15 -0.19 11.89
C ILE A 288 12.04 -0.66 10.94
N GLY A 289 11.53 -1.88 11.15
CA GLY A 289 10.68 -2.57 10.19
C GLY A 289 11.48 -3.18 9.06
N CYS A 290 12.58 -3.87 9.38
CA CYS A 290 13.58 -4.33 8.41
C CYS A 290 13.09 -5.41 7.42
N GLY A 291 11.89 -5.95 7.59
CA GLY A 291 11.29 -6.92 6.67
C GLY A 291 12.18 -8.15 6.44
N ASP A 292 12.62 -8.35 5.20
CA ASP A 292 13.53 -9.45 4.82
C ASP A 292 15.02 -9.09 4.89
N GLY A 293 15.36 -7.86 5.28
CA GLY A 293 16.75 -7.39 5.41
C GLY A 293 17.42 -6.98 4.11
N THR A 294 16.69 -6.97 2.97
CA THR A 294 17.26 -6.59 1.67
C THR A 294 17.82 -5.17 1.68
N PHE A 295 17.14 -4.23 2.34
CA PHE A 295 17.61 -2.86 2.47
C PHE A 295 18.90 -2.76 3.28
N LEU A 296 18.97 -3.40 4.45
CA LEU A 296 20.19 -3.44 5.25
C LEU A 296 21.38 -4.03 4.50
N LYS A 297 21.14 -5.11 3.73
CA LYS A 297 22.18 -5.72 2.90
C LYS A 297 22.66 -4.78 1.80
N HIS A 298 21.77 -3.99 1.21
CA HIS A 298 22.10 -2.95 0.23
C HIS A 298 22.98 -1.86 0.88
N LEU A 299 22.54 -1.28 2.00
CA LEU A 299 23.29 -0.26 2.71
C LEU A 299 24.66 -0.74 3.15
N TYR A 300 24.78 -1.96 3.69
CA TYR A 300 26.06 -2.57 4.06
C TYR A 300 27.02 -2.59 2.87
N LYS A 301 26.55 -3.04 1.69
CA LYS A 301 27.39 -3.10 0.47
C LYS A 301 27.89 -1.72 0.03
N ILE A 302 27.00 -0.71 0.04
CA ILE A 302 27.37 0.65 -0.36
C ILE A 302 28.42 1.20 0.62
N ILE A 303 28.22 1.05 1.92
CA ILE A 303 29.13 1.55 2.93
C ILE A 303 30.49 0.86 2.82
N THR A 304 30.52 -0.47 2.73
CA THR A 304 31.77 -1.22 2.74
C THR A 304 32.59 -1.08 1.45
N ASN A 305 31.93 -0.88 0.31
CA ASN A 305 32.63 -0.86 -0.98
C ASN A 305 32.93 0.56 -1.48
N ASN A 306 32.26 1.59 -0.98
CA ASN A 306 32.27 2.91 -1.61
C ASN A 306 32.52 4.07 -0.63
N THR A 307 32.94 3.81 0.61
CA THR A 307 33.13 4.88 1.61
C THR A 307 34.40 4.74 2.42
N ILE A 308 34.84 5.86 3.04
CA ILE A 308 35.96 5.88 4.00
C ILE A 308 35.73 4.90 5.16
N ARG A 309 34.47 4.67 5.58
CA ARG A 309 34.16 3.66 6.59
C ARG A 309 34.54 2.26 6.12
N GLY A 310 34.26 1.92 4.86
CA GLY A 310 34.60 0.61 4.29
C GLY A 310 36.09 0.32 4.30
N GLU A 311 36.92 1.34 4.02
CA GLU A 311 38.38 1.27 4.07
C GLU A 311 38.94 1.15 5.50
N ASN A 312 38.16 1.52 6.51
CA ASN A 312 38.59 1.62 7.91
C ASN A 312 37.77 0.76 8.88
N LEU A 313 37.24 -0.38 8.42
CA LEU A 313 36.43 -1.29 9.26
C LEU A 313 37.20 -1.87 10.43
N ASN A 314 38.52 -1.99 10.32
CA ASN A 314 39.42 -2.42 11.41
C ASN A 314 39.56 -1.38 12.53
N LYS A 315 39.49 -0.09 12.21
CA LYS A 315 39.54 1.03 13.18
C LYS A 315 38.20 1.34 13.80
N LYS A 316 37.13 1.30 12.95
CA LYS A 316 35.74 1.55 13.38
C LYS A 316 34.83 0.53 12.69
N PRO A 317 34.52 -0.60 13.33
CA PRO A 317 33.63 -1.61 12.75
C PRO A 317 32.23 -1.04 12.45
N LEU A 318 31.58 -1.53 11.38
CA LEU A 318 30.22 -1.11 11.02
C LEU A 318 29.18 -1.99 11.71
N ILE A 319 28.36 -1.39 12.57
CA ILE A 319 27.28 -2.06 13.28
C ILE A 319 26.04 -2.10 12.38
N ILE A 320 25.46 -3.28 12.20
CA ILE A 320 24.22 -3.50 11.43
C ILE A 320 23.13 -4.02 12.36
N VAL A 321 22.03 -3.26 12.47
CA VAL A 321 20.90 -3.62 13.33
C VAL A 321 19.62 -3.69 12.49
N GLY A 322 18.85 -4.77 12.63
CA GLY A 322 17.50 -4.89 12.08
C GLY A 322 16.47 -5.09 13.18
N THR A 323 15.35 -4.40 13.08
CA THR A 323 14.23 -4.62 14.00
C THR A 323 12.92 -4.80 13.27
N ASP A 324 12.10 -5.72 13.75
CA ASP A 324 10.76 -5.94 13.22
C ASP A 324 9.87 -6.57 14.31
N ILE A 325 8.58 -6.23 14.34
CA ILE A 325 7.60 -6.87 15.22
C ILE A 325 7.39 -8.34 14.79
N ASN A 326 7.39 -8.60 13.48
CA ASN A 326 7.09 -9.91 12.91
C ASN A 326 8.28 -10.86 13.05
N LYS A 327 8.06 -12.02 13.69
CA LYS A 327 9.09 -13.06 13.88
C LYS A 327 9.61 -13.62 12.56
N LYS A 328 8.73 -13.85 11.57
CA LYS A 328 9.14 -14.37 10.24
C LYS A 328 10.04 -13.38 9.49
N ALA A 329 9.72 -12.08 9.57
CA ALA A 329 10.58 -11.03 9.02
C ALA A 329 11.98 -11.06 9.64
N ARG A 330 12.08 -11.14 10.98
CA ARG A 330 13.38 -11.24 11.67
C ARG A 330 14.17 -12.49 11.28
N ILE A 331 13.51 -13.63 11.05
CA ILE A 331 14.16 -14.87 10.57
C ILE A 331 14.67 -14.66 9.14
N ALA A 332 13.87 -14.07 8.25
CA ALA A 332 14.26 -13.76 6.88
C ALA A 332 15.45 -12.80 6.84
N THR A 333 15.43 -11.73 7.66
CA THR A 333 16.56 -10.79 7.81
C THR A 333 17.85 -11.50 8.24
N LYS A 334 17.79 -12.38 9.24
CA LYS A 334 18.97 -13.19 9.66
C LYS A 334 19.53 -14.03 8.51
N SER A 335 18.65 -14.65 7.73
CA SER A 335 19.06 -15.43 6.56
C SER A 335 19.72 -14.56 5.48
N THR A 336 19.16 -13.37 5.19
CA THR A 336 19.68 -12.42 4.20
C THR A 336 21.06 -11.89 4.59
N LEU A 337 21.27 -11.65 5.88
CA LEU A 337 22.50 -11.09 6.45
C LEU A 337 23.48 -12.13 6.98
N LYS A 338 23.30 -13.42 6.73
CA LYS A 338 24.11 -14.54 7.32
C LYS A 338 25.63 -14.38 7.20
N LYS A 339 26.12 -13.64 6.19
CA LYS A 339 27.55 -13.38 5.94
C LYS A 339 28.01 -12.02 6.49
N ILE A 340 27.16 -11.27 7.15
CA ILE A 340 27.39 -9.94 7.69
C ILE A 340 27.21 -10.02 9.19
N ASN A 341 28.11 -9.43 10.00
CA ASN A 341 27.89 -9.32 11.43
C ASN A 341 26.71 -8.38 11.70
N HIS A 342 25.68 -8.86 12.41
CA HIS A 342 24.42 -8.15 12.58
C HIS A 342 23.72 -8.48 13.90
N TYR A 343 22.87 -7.57 14.35
CA TYR A 343 22.00 -7.72 15.51
C TYR A 343 20.54 -7.63 15.07
N ILE A 344 19.73 -8.63 15.42
CA ILE A 344 18.29 -8.66 15.08
C ILE A 344 17.47 -8.81 16.34
N LEU A 345 16.53 -7.88 16.55
CA LEU A 345 15.64 -7.91 17.71
C LEU A 345 14.21 -7.52 17.36
N SER A 346 13.29 -7.79 18.29
CA SER A 346 11.91 -7.28 18.18
C SER A 346 11.90 -5.79 18.47
N GLY A 347 11.27 -5.00 17.60
CA GLY A 347 11.13 -3.56 17.78
C GLY A 347 9.78 -3.05 17.30
N ASP A 348 9.18 -2.16 18.09
CA ASP A 348 7.93 -1.47 17.76
C ASP A 348 8.24 0.02 17.53
N ILE A 349 7.91 0.52 16.34
CA ILE A 349 8.08 1.92 15.96
C ILE A 349 7.39 2.88 16.94
N SER A 350 6.31 2.44 17.60
CA SER A 350 5.56 3.29 18.56
C SER A 350 6.29 3.49 19.89
N ASN A 351 7.36 2.73 20.18
CA ASN A 351 8.05 2.75 21.47
C ASN A 351 9.57 2.78 21.35
N PRO A 352 10.16 3.91 20.88
CA PRO A 352 11.61 4.04 20.72
C PRO A 352 12.38 3.93 22.05
N LYS A 353 11.79 4.34 23.18
CA LYS A 353 12.40 4.20 24.50
C LYS A 353 12.64 2.74 24.87
N LYS A 354 11.62 1.87 24.65
CA LYS A 354 11.77 0.43 24.88
C LYS A 354 12.83 -0.16 23.96
N LEU A 355 12.81 0.18 22.67
CA LEU A 355 13.79 -0.28 21.69
C LEU A 355 15.21 0.11 22.11
N ASN A 356 15.44 1.36 22.54
CA ASN A 356 16.73 1.80 23.03
C ASN A 356 17.21 1.01 24.27
N ASN A 357 16.31 0.75 25.23
CA ASN A 357 16.63 -0.02 26.42
C ASN A 357 16.97 -1.48 26.08
N ASP A 358 16.23 -2.09 25.15
CA ASP A 358 16.51 -3.46 24.69
C ASP A 358 17.87 -3.55 23.96
N LEU A 359 18.24 -2.53 23.16
CA LEU A 359 19.54 -2.43 22.51
C LEU A 359 20.70 -2.32 23.53
N ILE A 360 20.54 -1.46 24.53
CA ILE A 360 21.55 -1.29 25.59
C ILE A 360 21.70 -2.61 26.36
N LYS A 361 20.59 -3.19 26.82
CA LYS A 361 20.62 -4.39 27.65
C LYS A 361 21.24 -5.59 26.96
N LYS A 362 20.99 -5.76 25.65
CA LYS A 362 21.39 -6.95 24.89
C LYS A 362 22.74 -6.83 24.21
N TYR A 363 23.13 -5.62 23.82
CA TYR A 363 24.24 -5.42 22.90
C TYR A 363 25.14 -4.23 23.28
N ASP A 364 24.83 -3.54 24.36
CA ASP A 364 25.50 -2.28 24.80
C ASP A 364 25.47 -1.20 23.70
N LEU A 365 24.41 -1.17 22.88
CA LEU A 365 24.23 -0.20 21.82
C LEU A 365 23.19 0.86 22.18
N LYS A 366 23.47 2.12 21.83
CA LYS A 366 22.55 3.25 22.03
C LYS A 366 21.93 3.66 20.69
N LEU A 367 20.58 3.68 20.63
CA LEU A 367 19.85 4.04 19.42
C LEU A 367 20.29 5.38 18.81
N LYS A 368 20.61 6.38 19.65
CA LYS A 368 21.10 7.69 19.23
C LYS A 368 22.48 7.70 18.57
N ASN A 369 23.25 6.61 18.70
CA ASN A 369 24.57 6.48 18.08
C ASN A 369 24.51 5.82 16.69
N LEU A 370 23.33 5.38 16.26
CA LEU A 370 23.11 4.75 14.99
C LEU A 370 22.42 5.71 14.02
N LEU A 371 22.71 5.60 12.71
CA LEU A 371 21.88 6.18 11.67
C LEU A 371 20.57 5.38 11.61
N ASN A 372 19.45 6.05 11.84
CA ASN A 372 18.14 5.42 11.83
C ASN A 372 17.56 5.38 10.41
N CYS A 373 16.95 4.26 10.04
CA CYS A 373 16.28 4.08 8.76
C CYS A 373 14.89 3.49 8.95
N ARG A 374 13.95 3.87 8.07
CA ARG A 374 12.61 3.29 7.97
C ARG A 374 12.14 3.28 6.52
N THR A 375 11.51 2.21 6.11
CA THR A 375 10.95 2.09 4.77
C THR A 375 9.47 1.72 4.85
N PHE A 376 8.58 2.66 4.41
CA PHE A 376 7.14 2.44 4.35
C PHE A 376 6.52 1.98 5.69
N LEU A 377 6.85 2.69 6.78
CA LEU A 377 6.49 2.24 8.12
C LEU A 377 5.67 3.25 8.93
N ASP A 378 5.89 4.56 8.77
CA ASP A 378 5.22 5.57 9.60
C ASP A 378 3.70 5.56 9.42
N HIS A 379 3.21 5.27 8.21
CA HIS A 379 1.76 5.12 7.95
C HIS A 379 1.15 3.89 8.62
N ASN A 380 1.97 2.91 9.01
CA ASN A 380 1.53 1.62 9.60
C ASN A 380 1.57 1.60 11.14
N ARG A 381 1.76 2.77 11.78
CA ARG A 381 1.75 2.89 13.24
C ARG A 381 0.34 2.64 13.80
N ILE A 382 0.25 2.02 14.99
CA ILE A 382 -1.03 1.82 15.65
C ILE A 382 -1.51 3.16 16.23
N TYR A 383 -2.72 3.60 15.83
CA TYR A 383 -3.32 4.81 16.36
C TYR A 383 -3.59 4.70 17.86
N LYS A 384 -3.19 5.75 18.58
CA LYS A 384 -3.57 6.02 19.97
C LYS A 384 -4.08 7.45 20.06
N LYS A 385 -5.09 7.69 20.88
CA LYS A 385 -5.57 9.06 21.10
C LYS A 385 -4.41 9.94 21.57
N PRO A 386 -4.12 11.06 20.87
CA PRO A 386 -2.98 11.91 21.24
C PRO A 386 -3.23 12.65 22.56
N SER A 387 -2.15 13.05 23.21
CA SER A 387 -2.20 13.95 24.37
C SER A 387 -2.67 15.34 23.95
N LYS A 388 -3.39 16.05 24.85
CA LYS A 388 -4.02 17.34 24.54
C LYS A 388 -3.05 18.41 24.06
N GLU A 389 -1.80 18.38 24.51
CA GLU A 389 -0.74 19.32 24.11
C GLU A 389 -0.43 19.27 22.60
N PHE A 390 -0.51 18.06 21.98
CA PHE A 390 -0.25 17.88 20.56
C PHE A 390 -1.43 18.25 19.66
N LEU A 391 -2.60 18.58 20.22
CA LEU A 391 -3.76 19.06 19.45
C LEU A 391 -3.64 20.53 18.99
N LYS A 392 -2.63 21.25 19.49
CA LYS A 392 -2.36 22.65 19.18
C LYS A 392 -1.58 22.80 17.88
N HIS A 393 -2.23 22.52 16.74
CA HIS A 393 -1.66 22.70 15.40
C HIS A 393 -2.78 22.98 14.38
N ASP A 394 -2.41 23.58 13.26
CA ASP A 394 -3.33 23.93 12.16
C ASP A 394 -3.15 23.01 10.93
N ILE A 395 -2.35 21.93 11.06
CA ILE A 395 -2.10 20.97 9.99
C ILE A 395 -3.35 20.09 9.83
N ILE A 396 -3.86 20.01 8.60
CA ILE A 396 -5.04 19.20 8.27
C ILE A 396 -4.70 18.33 7.06
N SER A 397 -4.89 17.01 7.19
CA SER A 397 -4.85 16.06 6.08
C SER A 397 -6.28 15.79 5.59
N LYS A 398 -6.42 15.58 4.29
CA LYS A 398 -7.67 15.19 3.63
C LYS A 398 -7.75 13.68 3.38
N GLY A 399 -6.87 12.89 4.00
CA GLY A 399 -6.90 11.43 3.95
C GLY A 399 -8.14 10.84 4.62
N SER A 400 -8.40 9.55 4.40
CA SER A 400 -9.51 8.80 5.02
C SER A 400 -8.97 7.91 6.11
N PHE A 401 -9.32 8.18 7.35
CA PHE A 401 -8.75 7.52 8.51
C PHE A 401 -9.77 6.74 9.31
N ALA A 402 -9.48 5.46 9.50
CA ALA A 402 -10.28 4.56 10.32
C ALA A 402 -9.38 3.87 11.36
N PHE A 403 -9.92 3.62 12.54
CA PHE A 403 -9.31 2.75 13.53
C PHE A 403 -10.37 1.89 14.20
N LYS A 404 -10.31 0.60 13.97
CA LYS A 404 -11.28 -0.37 14.50
C LYS A 404 -12.73 0.04 14.20
N GLY A 405 -12.98 0.46 12.96
CA GLY A 405 -14.29 0.90 12.48
C GLY A 405 -14.69 2.35 12.83
N LYS A 406 -14.01 2.98 13.78
CA LYS A 406 -14.27 4.36 14.15
C LYS A 406 -13.61 5.33 13.17
N LEU A 407 -14.33 6.38 12.82
CA LEU A 407 -13.78 7.50 12.07
C LEU A 407 -12.79 8.28 12.95
N ILE A 408 -11.58 8.51 12.44
CA ILE A 408 -10.59 9.36 13.10
C ILE A 408 -10.63 10.73 12.44
N ASN A 409 -10.79 11.77 13.25
CA ASN A 409 -10.66 13.15 12.80
C ASN A 409 -9.21 13.45 12.39
N SER A 410 -9.02 14.21 11.30
CA SER A 410 -7.71 14.58 10.78
C SER A 410 -6.81 15.22 11.84
N ARG A 411 -7.33 16.19 12.61
CA ARG A 411 -6.57 16.86 13.69
C ARG A 411 -6.02 15.85 14.69
N ASN A 412 -6.82 14.87 15.10
CA ASN A 412 -6.38 13.84 16.05
C ASN A 412 -5.32 12.92 15.44
N LEU A 413 -5.44 12.57 14.16
CA LEU A 413 -4.43 11.75 13.50
C LEU A 413 -3.09 12.47 13.35
N ILE A 414 -3.12 13.73 12.93
CA ILE A 414 -1.93 14.56 12.80
C ILE A 414 -1.27 14.77 14.17
N ALA A 415 -2.03 15.10 15.21
CA ALA A 415 -1.52 15.18 16.58
C ALA A 415 -0.87 13.88 17.04
N ASN A 416 -1.47 12.73 16.74
CA ASN A 416 -0.88 11.42 17.02
C ASN A 416 0.46 11.22 16.29
N PHE A 417 0.56 11.68 15.05
CA PHE A 417 1.81 11.59 14.31
C PHE A 417 2.89 12.54 14.85
N ILE A 418 2.54 13.78 15.18
CA ILE A 418 3.46 14.73 15.81
C ILE A 418 3.97 14.18 17.16
N GLU A 419 3.09 13.63 18.00
CA GLU A 419 3.49 12.98 19.26
C GLU A 419 4.44 11.80 19.02
N HIS A 420 4.18 11.01 17.98
CA HIS A 420 5.07 9.92 17.57
C HIS A 420 6.46 10.45 17.20
N LEU A 421 6.55 11.52 16.43
CA LEU A 421 7.81 12.14 16.02
C LEU A 421 8.57 12.71 17.24
N HIS A 422 7.88 13.33 18.20
CA HIS A 422 8.50 13.79 19.45
C HIS A 422 9.14 12.66 20.25
N LYS A 423 8.53 11.46 20.26
CA LYS A 423 9.13 10.27 20.92
C LYS A 423 10.43 9.82 20.25
N TRP A 424 10.56 10.04 18.92
CA TRP A 424 11.76 9.67 18.17
C TRP A 424 12.85 10.74 18.18
N LYS A 425 12.52 12.01 18.31
CA LYS A 425 13.45 13.14 18.25
C LYS A 425 14.76 12.95 19.06
N PRO A 426 14.74 12.47 20.32
CA PRO A 426 15.98 12.28 21.09
C PRO A 426 16.96 11.26 20.50
N TYR A 427 16.47 10.33 19.69
CA TYR A 427 17.25 9.21 19.14
C TYR A 427 17.79 9.49 17.74
N ILE A 428 17.21 10.46 17.04
CA ILE A 428 17.60 10.80 15.65
C ILE A 428 18.42 12.10 15.56
N LYS A 429 18.43 12.94 16.59
CA LYS A 429 19.07 14.26 16.57
C LYS A 429 20.56 14.24 16.20
N LYS A 430 21.31 13.17 16.51
CA LYS A 430 22.76 13.13 16.31
C LYS A 430 23.15 12.73 14.89
N TYR A 431 22.56 11.64 14.38
CA TYR A 431 22.94 11.03 13.10
C TYR A 431 21.79 10.92 12.11
N GLY A 432 20.62 11.41 12.49
CA GLY A 432 19.46 11.54 11.62
C GLY A 432 18.65 10.28 11.41
N LEU A 433 17.67 10.44 10.54
CA LEU A 433 16.68 9.44 10.16
C LEU A 433 16.44 9.49 8.66
N ILE A 434 16.74 8.41 7.96
CA ILE A 434 16.38 8.22 6.55
C ILE A 434 15.00 7.55 6.48
N ILE A 435 14.09 8.14 5.73
CA ILE A 435 12.74 7.58 5.52
C ILE A 435 12.42 7.48 4.04
N ILE A 436 11.85 6.34 3.65
CA ILE A 436 11.04 6.22 2.43
C ILE A 436 9.59 6.07 2.88
N GLU A 437 8.68 6.94 2.41
CA GLU A 437 7.29 6.87 2.84
C GLU A 437 6.28 7.06 1.70
N LEU A 438 5.09 6.49 1.90
CA LEU A 438 3.93 6.61 1.01
C LEU A 438 3.07 7.79 1.41
N HIS A 439 2.51 8.48 0.42
CA HIS A 439 1.61 9.61 0.62
C HIS A 439 0.30 9.45 -0.13
N THR A 440 -0.78 9.96 0.47
CA THR A 440 -2.02 10.21 -0.26
C THR A 440 -1.96 11.52 -1.01
N LEU A 441 -2.96 11.78 -1.84
CA LEU A 441 -3.18 13.07 -2.50
C LEU A 441 -4.51 13.66 -2.06
N ASP A 442 -4.68 14.97 -2.26
CA ASP A 442 -6.00 15.60 -2.18
C ASP A 442 -7.00 14.80 -3.04
N PRO A 443 -8.19 14.47 -2.52
CA PRO A 443 -9.20 13.72 -3.24
C PRO A 443 -9.59 14.34 -4.59
N GLU A 444 -9.63 15.65 -4.69
CA GLU A 444 -9.92 16.35 -5.95
C GLU A 444 -8.78 16.16 -6.97
N ILE A 445 -7.52 16.23 -6.51
CA ILE A 445 -6.35 15.95 -7.36
C ILE A 445 -6.42 14.52 -7.89
N THR A 446 -6.74 13.54 -7.02
CA THR A 446 -6.88 12.15 -7.44
C THR A 446 -8.01 11.96 -8.44
N ARG A 447 -9.17 12.60 -8.20
CA ARG A 447 -10.35 12.51 -9.06
C ARG A 447 -10.10 13.05 -10.47
N ILE A 448 -9.51 14.23 -10.60
CA ILE A 448 -9.25 14.86 -11.92
C ILE A 448 -8.09 14.18 -12.64
N ASN A 449 -7.20 13.51 -11.93
CA ASN A 449 -6.06 12.75 -12.45
C ASN A 449 -6.29 11.23 -12.41
N SER A 450 -7.53 10.78 -12.48
CA SER A 450 -7.86 9.35 -12.48
C SER A 450 -7.11 8.59 -13.57
N GLY A 451 -6.38 7.56 -13.16
CA GLY A 451 -5.47 6.79 -14.03
C GLY A 451 -4.09 7.43 -14.24
N LYS A 452 -3.82 8.61 -13.70
CA LYS A 452 -2.51 9.27 -13.79
C LYS A 452 -1.72 9.23 -12.48
N THR A 453 -2.41 8.98 -11.37
CA THR A 453 -1.81 8.90 -10.02
C THR A 453 -2.03 7.52 -9.41
N LEU A 454 -1.08 7.07 -8.58
CA LEU A 454 -1.15 5.81 -7.84
C LEU A 454 -1.68 6.04 -6.41
N SER A 455 -2.80 6.75 -6.29
CA SER A 455 -3.37 7.12 -4.98
C SER A 455 -4.58 6.29 -4.60
N CYS A 456 -5.60 6.16 -5.46
CA CYS A 456 -6.89 5.58 -5.10
C CYS A 456 -6.78 4.14 -4.53
N SER A 457 -6.05 3.24 -5.20
CA SER A 457 -5.91 1.85 -4.74
C SER A 457 -5.17 1.77 -3.40
N TYR A 458 -4.19 2.64 -3.15
CA TYR A 458 -3.45 2.69 -1.88
C TYR A 458 -4.30 3.32 -0.78
N ASP A 459 -4.97 4.45 -1.03
CA ASP A 459 -5.91 5.05 -0.07
C ASP A 459 -6.93 4.01 0.41
N THR A 460 -7.47 3.23 -0.51
CA THR A 460 -8.50 2.23 -0.21
C THR A 460 -7.94 1.07 0.61
N THR A 461 -6.85 0.45 0.16
CA THR A 461 -6.27 -0.73 0.85
C THR A 461 -5.75 -0.37 2.23
N HIS A 462 -5.06 0.76 2.36
CA HIS A 462 -4.52 1.23 3.64
C HIS A 462 -5.64 1.70 4.58
N GLY A 463 -6.62 2.45 4.07
CA GLY A 463 -7.75 2.90 4.86
C GLY A 463 -8.57 1.75 5.46
N TYR A 464 -8.83 0.67 4.69
CA TYR A 464 -9.52 -0.52 5.20
C TYR A 464 -8.69 -1.37 6.16
N THR A 465 -7.41 -1.11 6.29
CA THR A 465 -6.51 -1.87 7.16
C THR A 465 -5.91 -1.04 8.29
N ASP A 466 -6.59 0.05 8.67
CA ASP A 466 -6.20 0.94 9.76
C ASP A 466 -4.78 1.50 9.59
N GLN A 467 -4.39 1.83 8.35
CA GLN A 467 -3.13 2.47 7.99
C GLN A 467 -3.39 3.90 7.51
N TYR A 468 -2.43 4.82 7.74
CA TYR A 468 -2.70 6.27 7.71
C TYR A 468 -1.78 6.97 6.72
N LEU A 469 -2.19 7.05 5.45
CA LEU A 469 -1.52 7.85 4.45
C LEU A 469 -1.95 9.32 4.56
N ILE A 470 -0.99 10.22 4.68
CA ILE A 470 -1.21 11.68 4.66
C ILE A 470 -0.48 12.29 3.48
N GLU A 471 -0.90 13.47 3.05
CA GLU A 471 -0.27 14.21 1.96
C GLU A 471 1.16 14.57 2.30
N TYR A 472 2.03 14.65 1.30
CA TYR A 472 3.44 14.95 1.48
C TYR A 472 3.67 16.25 2.27
N ASP A 473 2.98 17.34 1.91
CA ASP A 473 3.13 18.62 2.61
C ASP A 473 2.68 18.55 4.07
N CYS A 474 1.60 17.80 4.36
CA CYS A 474 1.17 17.53 5.74
C CYS A 474 2.23 16.75 6.51
N TYR A 475 2.83 15.76 5.86
CA TYR A 475 3.89 14.93 6.44
C TYR A 475 5.11 15.80 6.83
N MET A 476 5.60 16.65 5.90
CA MET A 476 6.72 17.55 6.14
C MET A 476 6.41 18.58 7.25
N ASN A 477 5.19 19.12 7.26
CA ASN A 477 4.75 20.05 8.31
C ASN A 477 4.69 19.39 9.69
N CYS A 478 4.37 18.09 9.79
CA CYS A 478 4.43 17.35 11.05
C CYS A 478 5.88 17.25 11.58
N PHE A 479 6.87 16.97 10.73
CA PHE A 479 8.28 16.95 11.11
C PHE A 479 8.75 18.33 11.58
N LYS A 480 8.41 19.37 10.81
CA LYS A 480 8.73 20.76 11.20
C LYS A 480 8.10 21.13 12.55
N ASN A 481 6.83 20.76 12.77
CA ASN A 481 6.14 21.01 14.05
C ASN A 481 6.81 20.25 15.21
N ALA A 482 7.31 19.04 14.98
CA ALA A 482 8.08 18.29 15.96
C ALA A 482 9.50 18.84 16.18
N GLY A 483 9.91 19.87 15.42
CA GLY A 483 11.26 20.45 15.45
C GLY A 483 12.32 19.47 14.95
N ILE A 484 12.00 18.73 13.91
CA ILE A 484 12.87 17.83 13.17
C ILE A 484 12.99 18.40 11.76
N HIS A 485 14.21 18.64 11.28
CA HIS A 485 14.43 19.34 10.03
C HIS A 485 14.88 18.40 8.92
N ASN A 486 14.38 18.61 7.71
CA ASN A 486 14.84 17.93 6.52
C ASN A 486 16.05 18.70 5.93
N THR A 487 17.01 17.96 5.41
CA THR A 487 18.10 18.55 4.64
C THR A 487 17.67 18.60 3.18
N SER A 488 17.38 19.78 2.65
CA SER A 488 16.84 19.99 1.28
C SER A 488 17.67 19.31 0.18
N LYS A 489 18.99 19.15 0.37
CA LYS A 489 19.88 18.42 -0.55
C LYS A 489 19.50 16.92 -0.70
N ASN A 490 18.82 16.35 0.28
CA ASN A 490 18.55 14.93 0.40
C ASN A 490 17.05 14.61 0.42
N GLU A 491 16.30 15.39 -0.34
CA GLU A 491 14.86 15.24 -0.54
C GLU A 491 14.57 14.75 -1.95
N TYR A 492 13.86 13.64 -2.07
CA TYR A 492 13.41 13.11 -3.36
C TYR A 492 11.93 12.78 -3.28
N ILE A 493 11.15 13.25 -4.25
CA ILE A 493 9.70 13.01 -4.35
C ILE A 493 9.35 12.33 -5.67
N PHE A 494 8.36 11.45 -5.64
CA PHE A 494 7.95 10.64 -6.79
C PHE A 494 6.42 10.54 -6.88
N PRO A 495 5.83 10.94 -8.02
CA PRO A 495 6.43 11.79 -9.07
C PRO A 495 6.74 13.18 -8.52
N GLU A 496 7.47 14.00 -9.29
CA GLU A 496 7.81 15.39 -8.90
C GLU A 496 6.57 16.26 -8.68
N THR A 497 5.51 16.01 -9.43
CA THR A 497 4.20 16.64 -9.24
C THR A 497 3.24 15.64 -8.62
N ASN A 498 2.51 16.04 -7.56
CA ASN A 498 1.60 15.18 -6.80
C ASN A 498 2.31 13.93 -6.24
N PRO A 499 3.28 14.10 -5.34
CA PRO A 499 4.10 13.02 -4.85
C PRO A 499 3.30 12.00 -4.04
N THR A 500 3.46 10.73 -4.38
CA THR A 500 2.89 9.59 -3.66
C THR A 500 3.95 8.78 -2.92
N VAL A 501 5.22 9.05 -3.16
CA VAL A 501 6.37 8.49 -2.43
C VAL A 501 7.39 9.60 -2.20
N SER A 502 7.99 9.62 -1.02
CA SER A 502 9.13 10.49 -0.74
C SER A 502 10.31 9.72 -0.12
N ILE A 503 11.50 10.29 -0.30
CA ILE A 503 12.72 9.91 0.43
C ILE A 503 13.23 11.18 1.08
N ASN A 504 13.43 11.11 2.39
CA ASN A 504 13.88 12.24 3.18
C ASN A 504 14.98 11.82 4.16
N TYR A 505 15.91 12.75 4.44
CA TYR A 505 16.86 12.63 5.51
C TYR A 505 16.64 13.75 6.53
N PHE A 506 16.19 13.38 7.70
CA PHE A 506 15.86 14.28 8.82
C PHE A 506 16.94 14.28 9.90
N ILE A 507 17.18 15.47 10.47
CA ILE A 507 18.08 15.69 11.61
C ILE A 507 17.38 16.53 12.69
#